data_30d01a689781a3512f41c4649426677a
#
_entry.id   30d01a689781a3512f41c4649426677a
#
_cell.length_a   1.000
_cell.length_b   1.000
_cell.length_c   1.000
_cell.angle_alpha   90.00
_cell.angle_beta   90.00
_cell.angle_gamma   90.00
#
_symmetry.space_group_name_H-M   'P 1'
#
loop_
_entity.id
_entity.type
_entity.pdbx_description
1 polymer ?
#
loop_
_entity_poly.entity_id
_entity_poly.type
_entity_poly.pdbx_seq_one_letter_code
_entity_poly.pdbx_strand_id
1 'polypeptide(L)'
;MAFELSSRDLEPLLQGACFFGSGGGGTMISARHLAANFQRGEYYPTDKVRVVEVDEATDGDCVMVAYMGAPDAINQVQWPNGPVEAARAAQQRLESQGRKLAYVAAPESGALGFVVASLVAAKLGLAVVDADGAGRAVPSLPMLTYAAAGVPPTPAFLAGE
;
A
#
# COMPACT_ATOMS: atom_id res chain seq x y z
N MET A 1 10.07 -1.87 -16.17
CA MET A 1 10.35 -0.45 -16.58
C MET A 1 9.46 0.45 -15.75
N ALA A 2 10.06 1.37 -15.01
CA ALA A 2 9.34 2.32 -14.17
C ALA A 2 8.35 3.16 -14.98
N PHE A 3 7.18 3.44 -14.41
CA PHE A 3 6.16 4.30 -15.00
C PHE A 3 5.51 5.20 -13.93
N GLU A 4 4.75 6.20 -14.36
CA GLU A 4 3.95 7.04 -13.45
C GLU A 4 2.50 6.58 -13.46
N LEU A 5 1.99 6.25 -12.28
CA LEU A 5 0.57 6.04 -12.02
C LEU A 5 -0.06 7.37 -11.64
N SER A 6 -1.09 7.78 -12.37
CA SER A 6 -1.86 8.99 -12.06
C SER A 6 -3.22 8.65 -11.46
N SER A 7 -3.93 9.67 -10.98
CA SER A 7 -5.29 9.51 -10.49
C SER A 7 -6.26 8.94 -11.52
N ARG A 8 -5.96 9.10 -12.83
CA ARG A 8 -6.79 8.56 -13.93
C ARG A 8 -6.64 7.06 -14.10
N ASP A 9 -5.53 6.49 -13.64
CA ASP A 9 -5.20 5.07 -13.77
C ASP A 9 -5.77 4.23 -12.61
N LEU A 10 -6.29 4.89 -11.57
CA LEU A 10 -6.77 4.21 -10.36
C LEU A 10 -8.00 3.32 -10.63
N GLU A 11 -8.95 3.74 -11.45
CA GLU A 11 -10.14 2.91 -11.72
C GLU A 11 -9.80 1.60 -12.45
N PRO A 12 -9.02 1.60 -13.55
CA PRO A 12 -8.53 0.35 -14.14
C PRO A 12 -7.71 -0.51 -13.17
N LEU A 13 -6.85 0.12 -12.36
CA LEU A 13 -6.07 -0.56 -11.33
C LEU A 13 -6.98 -1.27 -10.32
N LEU A 14 -8.02 -0.60 -9.84
CA LEU A 14 -8.99 -1.17 -8.90
C LEU A 14 -9.72 -2.38 -9.47
N GLN A 15 -10.13 -2.31 -10.74
CA GLN A 15 -10.82 -3.41 -11.41
C GLN A 15 -9.91 -4.64 -11.51
N GLY A 16 -8.66 -4.45 -11.95
CA GLY A 16 -7.66 -5.52 -11.99
C GLY A 16 -7.36 -6.10 -10.59
N ALA A 17 -7.16 -5.24 -9.61
CA ALA A 17 -6.91 -5.64 -8.23
C ALA A 17 -8.07 -6.43 -7.62
N CYS A 18 -9.32 -6.05 -7.88
CA CYS A 18 -10.50 -6.81 -7.47
C CYS A 18 -10.54 -8.21 -8.11
N PHE A 19 -10.17 -8.31 -9.37
CA PHE A 19 -10.10 -9.60 -10.06
C PHE A 19 -9.12 -10.54 -9.37
N PHE A 20 -7.89 -10.09 -9.14
CA PHE A 20 -6.86 -10.88 -8.45
C PHE A 20 -7.22 -11.14 -6.98
N GLY A 21 -7.85 -10.19 -6.31
CA GLY A 21 -8.31 -10.34 -4.93
C GLY A 21 -9.39 -11.42 -4.74
N SER A 22 -10.11 -11.78 -5.81
CA SER A 22 -11.12 -12.85 -5.81
C SER A 22 -12.15 -12.76 -4.67
N GLY A 23 -12.53 -11.52 -4.32
CA GLY A 23 -13.48 -11.21 -3.25
C GLY A 23 -12.87 -10.89 -1.89
N GLY A 24 -11.54 -10.98 -1.74
CA GLY A 24 -10.78 -10.49 -0.59
C GLY A 24 -10.02 -9.19 -0.88
N GLY A 25 -9.23 -8.70 0.09
CA GLY A 25 -8.41 -7.51 -0.08
C GLY A 25 -9.20 -6.19 -0.10
N GLY A 26 -10.36 -6.15 0.55
CA GLY A 26 -11.24 -4.99 0.67
C GLY A 26 -12.29 -4.87 -0.44
N THR A 27 -13.27 -3.96 -0.22
CA THR A 27 -14.36 -3.75 -1.17
C THR A 27 -14.01 -2.71 -2.22
N MET A 28 -14.57 -2.84 -3.42
CA MET A 28 -14.47 -1.82 -4.47
C MET A 28 -15.00 -0.47 -4.02
N ILE A 29 -16.06 -0.45 -3.19
CA ILE A 29 -16.66 0.78 -2.67
C ILE A 29 -15.65 1.53 -1.79
N SER A 30 -15.05 0.84 -0.83
CA SER A 30 -14.04 1.43 0.06
C SER A 30 -12.81 1.93 -0.72
N ALA A 31 -12.37 1.15 -1.69
CA ALA A 31 -11.23 1.50 -2.52
C ALA A 31 -11.50 2.75 -3.39
N ARG A 32 -12.71 2.88 -3.97
CA ARG A 32 -13.12 4.08 -4.71
C ARG A 32 -13.21 5.31 -3.82
N HIS A 33 -13.69 5.17 -2.57
CA HIS A 33 -13.68 6.29 -1.63
C HIS A 33 -12.26 6.78 -1.33
N LEU A 34 -11.31 5.87 -1.12
CA LEU A 34 -9.91 6.25 -0.94
C LEU A 34 -9.31 6.86 -2.21
N ALA A 35 -9.56 6.26 -3.36
CA ALA A 35 -9.09 6.79 -4.65
C ALA A 35 -9.64 8.20 -4.94
N ALA A 36 -10.87 8.51 -4.52
CA ALA A 36 -11.44 9.83 -4.66
C ALA A 36 -10.68 10.90 -3.84
N ASN A 37 -10.13 10.54 -2.69
CA ASN A 37 -9.28 11.43 -1.91
C ASN A 37 -7.97 11.74 -2.63
N PHE A 38 -7.38 10.77 -3.32
CA PHE A 38 -6.21 10.98 -4.17
C PHE A 38 -6.50 11.94 -5.32
N GLN A 39 -7.64 11.79 -5.97
CA GLN A 39 -8.05 12.64 -7.09
C GLN A 39 -8.31 14.10 -6.70
N ARG A 40 -8.82 14.34 -5.50
CA ARG A 40 -9.16 15.69 -5.04
C ARG A 40 -7.97 16.57 -4.70
N GLY A 41 -6.79 15.99 -4.52
CA GLY A 41 -5.58 16.72 -4.14
C GLY A 41 -5.60 17.33 -2.73
N GLU A 42 -6.68 17.15 -1.97
CA GLU A 42 -6.84 17.76 -0.64
C GLU A 42 -5.84 17.23 0.39
N TYR A 43 -5.44 15.95 0.25
CA TYR A 43 -4.61 15.26 1.24
C TYR A 43 -3.22 14.91 0.73
N TYR A 44 -2.97 15.01 -0.58
CA TYR A 44 -1.75 14.50 -1.19
C TYR A 44 -1.04 15.58 -2.00
N PRO A 45 0.28 15.71 -1.87
CA PRO A 45 1.05 16.75 -2.56
C PRO A 45 1.16 16.52 -4.07
N THR A 46 0.83 15.33 -4.54
CA THR A 46 0.86 14.96 -5.96
C THR A 46 -0.27 13.98 -6.29
N ASP A 47 -0.76 14.04 -7.51
CA ASP A 47 -1.70 13.08 -8.10
C ASP A 47 -1.00 11.97 -8.90
N LYS A 48 0.32 11.91 -8.80
CA LYS A 48 1.15 10.92 -9.49
C LYS A 48 2.10 10.23 -8.53
N VAL A 49 2.30 8.94 -8.73
CA VAL A 49 3.30 8.15 -8.04
C VAL A 49 4.14 7.37 -9.04
N ARG A 50 5.42 7.26 -8.73
CA ARG A 50 6.32 6.40 -9.49
C ARG A 50 6.07 4.95 -9.10
N VAL A 51 5.92 4.08 -10.10
CA VAL A 51 5.83 2.63 -9.94
C VAL A 51 7.10 2.01 -10.54
N VAL A 52 7.71 1.08 -9.84
CA VAL A 52 8.97 0.44 -10.22
C VAL A 52 8.83 -1.08 -10.18
N GLU A 53 9.51 -1.77 -11.09
CA GLU A 53 9.67 -3.22 -11.04
C GLU A 53 10.49 -3.65 -9.80
N VAL A 54 10.36 -4.89 -9.40
CA VAL A 54 11.08 -5.43 -8.23
C VAL A 54 12.61 -5.29 -8.37
N ASP A 55 13.16 -5.52 -9.55
CA ASP A 55 14.58 -5.42 -9.84
C ASP A 55 15.10 -3.97 -9.94
N GLU A 56 14.20 -3.01 -10.09
CA GLU A 56 14.51 -1.57 -10.04
C GLU A 56 14.48 -1.00 -8.61
N ALA A 57 13.98 -1.74 -7.62
CA ALA A 57 13.83 -1.31 -6.22
C ALA A 57 15.12 -1.58 -5.42
N THR A 58 16.20 -0.87 -5.74
CA THR A 58 17.56 -1.16 -5.23
C THR A 58 18.09 -0.18 -4.19
N ASP A 59 17.52 1.03 -4.08
CA ASP A 59 18.13 2.15 -3.35
C ASP A 59 17.50 2.44 -1.99
N GLY A 60 17.07 1.42 -1.25
CA GLY A 60 16.50 1.60 0.08
C GLY A 60 15.58 0.46 0.51
N ASP A 61 14.91 0.71 1.61
CA ASP A 61 13.98 -0.25 2.20
C ASP A 61 12.57 -0.09 1.64
N CYS A 62 11.84 -1.20 1.66
CA CYS A 62 10.42 -1.26 1.30
C CYS A 62 9.58 -1.57 2.55
N VAL A 63 8.45 -0.89 2.69
CA VAL A 63 7.43 -1.21 3.70
C VAL A 63 6.17 -1.72 3.01
N MET A 64 5.56 -2.76 3.57
CA MET A 64 4.20 -3.16 3.19
C MET A 64 3.20 -2.37 4.03
N VAL A 65 2.15 -1.87 3.39
CA VAL A 65 1.10 -1.11 4.07
C VAL A 65 -0.28 -1.67 3.76
N ALA A 66 -1.11 -1.80 4.79
CA ALA A 66 -2.49 -2.25 4.65
C ALA A 66 -3.36 -1.70 5.77
N TYR A 67 -4.66 -1.75 5.57
CA TYR A 67 -5.63 -1.74 6.66
C TYR A 67 -5.76 -3.15 7.23
N MET A 68 -5.82 -3.25 8.56
CA MET A 68 -6.06 -4.50 9.27
C MET A 68 -7.40 -4.42 9.99
N GLY A 69 -8.28 -5.39 9.76
CA GLY A 69 -9.58 -5.44 10.40
C GLY A 69 -10.66 -6.09 9.53
N ALA A 70 -11.90 -6.07 10.05
CA ALA A 70 -13.04 -6.57 9.29
C ALA A 70 -13.34 -5.66 8.08
N PRO A 71 -13.58 -6.22 6.89
CA PRO A 71 -13.85 -5.43 5.68
C PRO A 71 -15.00 -4.43 5.82
N ASP A 72 -16.01 -4.74 6.61
CA ASP A 72 -17.16 -3.85 6.84
C ASP A 72 -16.82 -2.66 7.75
N ALA A 73 -15.83 -2.79 8.61
CA ALA A 73 -15.41 -1.73 9.52
C ALA A 73 -14.83 -0.53 8.77
N ILE A 74 -14.13 -0.75 7.67
CA ILE A 74 -13.53 0.33 6.87
C ILE A 74 -14.57 1.25 6.24
N ASN A 75 -15.79 0.77 6.03
CA ASN A 75 -16.90 1.59 5.51
C ASN A 75 -17.47 2.52 6.58
N GLN A 76 -17.25 2.24 7.86
CA GLN A 76 -17.77 3.00 8.99
C GLN A 76 -16.75 4.00 9.53
N VAL A 77 -15.48 3.65 9.48
CA VAL A 77 -14.38 4.47 10.01
C VAL A 77 -13.28 4.57 8.95
N GLN A 78 -13.33 5.62 8.15
CA GLN A 78 -12.26 5.86 7.19
C GLN A 78 -11.18 6.75 7.83
N TRP A 79 -10.02 6.16 8.02
CA TRP A 79 -8.82 6.83 8.49
C TRP A 79 -7.80 6.91 7.36
N PRO A 80 -7.95 7.83 6.43
CA PRO A 80 -7.07 7.91 5.25
C PRO A 80 -5.61 8.14 5.64
N ASN A 81 -5.37 8.73 6.79
CA ASN A 81 -4.01 8.99 7.30
C ASN A 81 -3.40 7.81 8.10
N GLY A 82 -4.18 6.85 8.55
CA GLY A 82 -3.68 5.71 9.34
C GLY A 82 -2.49 4.99 8.70
N PRO A 83 -2.60 4.51 7.45
CA PRO A 83 -1.50 3.86 6.75
C PRO A 83 -0.29 4.79 6.54
N VAL A 84 -0.52 6.09 6.33
CA VAL A 84 0.54 7.09 6.20
C VAL A 84 1.31 7.25 7.51
N GLU A 85 0.63 7.34 8.64
CA GLU A 85 1.27 7.50 9.95
C GLU A 85 2.01 6.20 10.36
N ALA A 86 1.47 5.03 10.06
CA ALA A 86 2.16 3.77 10.28
C ALA A 86 3.46 3.70 9.43
N ALA A 87 3.40 4.07 8.15
CA ALA A 87 4.57 4.11 7.28
C ALA A 87 5.58 5.18 7.73
N ARG A 88 5.13 6.33 8.24
CA ARG A 88 5.99 7.37 8.82
C ARG A 88 6.73 6.86 10.05
N ALA A 89 6.08 6.10 10.93
CA ALA A 89 6.73 5.47 12.08
C ALA A 89 7.81 4.46 11.63
N ALA A 90 7.54 3.68 10.58
CA ALA A 90 8.53 2.80 9.98
C ALA A 90 9.71 3.59 9.40
N GLN A 91 9.44 4.69 8.69
CA GLN A 91 10.47 5.59 8.14
C GLN A 91 11.37 6.13 9.25
N GLN A 92 10.81 6.68 10.32
CA GLN A 92 11.57 7.19 11.46
C GLN A 92 12.44 6.10 12.11
N ARG A 93 11.91 4.89 12.23
CA ARG A 93 12.68 3.75 12.76
C ARG A 93 13.87 3.40 11.88
N LEU A 94 13.69 3.36 10.56
CA LEU A 94 14.76 3.08 9.60
C LEU A 94 15.82 4.20 9.62
N GLU A 95 15.39 5.45 9.62
CA GLU A 95 16.29 6.62 9.69
C GLU A 95 17.15 6.60 10.97
N SER A 96 16.58 6.20 12.12
CA SER A 96 17.37 6.04 13.36
C SER A 96 18.46 4.97 13.28
N GLN A 97 18.38 4.09 12.27
CA GLN A 97 19.35 3.04 11.98
C GLN A 97 20.29 3.40 10.80
N GLY A 98 20.21 4.63 10.29
CA GLY A 98 20.95 5.06 9.10
C GLY A 98 20.46 4.44 7.79
N ARG A 99 19.23 3.92 7.77
CA ARG A 99 18.55 3.31 6.62
C ARG A 99 17.53 4.28 6.04
N LYS A 100 17.18 4.09 4.77
CA LYS A 100 16.24 4.96 4.06
C LYS A 100 15.03 4.15 3.60
N LEU A 101 13.83 4.57 3.98
CA LEU A 101 12.61 4.09 3.35
C LEU A 101 12.47 4.74 1.97
N ALA A 102 12.46 3.96 0.93
CA ALA A 102 12.35 4.44 -0.46
C ALA A 102 11.12 3.89 -1.19
N TYR A 103 10.59 2.76 -0.72
CA TYR A 103 9.55 2.02 -1.41
C TYR A 103 8.40 1.63 -0.50
N VAL A 104 7.25 1.45 -1.12
CA VAL A 104 6.06 0.86 -0.50
C VAL A 104 5.47 -0.19 -1.41
N ALA A 105 4.95 -1.27 -0.83
CA ALA A 105 4.28 -2.34 -1.55
C ALA A 105 2.95 -2.71 -0.91
N ALA A 106 2.05 -3.30 -1.69
CA ALA A 106 0.87 -3.96 -1.17
C ALA A 106 1.26 -5.32 -0.56
N PRO A 107 0.71 -5.73 0.58
CA PRO A 107 0.97 -7.07 1.12
C PRO A 107 0.30 -8.16 0.29
N GLU A 108 -0.82 -7.84 -0.35
CA GLU A 108 -1.64 -8.77 -1.12
C GLU A 108 -2.38 -8.06 -2.25
N SER A 109 -2.76 -8.80 -3.29
CA SER A 109 -3.64 -8.28 -4.34
C SER A 109 -5.06 -8.12 -3.80
N GLY A 110 -5.62 -6.95 -4.01
CA GLY A 110 -6.98 -6.61 -3.62
C GLY A 110 -7.29 -5.15 -3.85
N ALA A 111 -8.55 -4.79 -3.84
CA ALA A 111 -8.99 -3.44 -4.19
C ALA A 111 -8.33 -2.34 -3.33
N LEU A 112 -8.11 -2.60 -2.04
CA LEU A 112 -7.49 -1.62 -1.14
C LEU A 112 -5.96 -1.61 -1.22
N GLY A 113 -5.31 -2.76 -1.43
CA GLY A 113 -3.86 -2.88 -1.29
C GLY A 113 -3.07 -1.88 -2.12
N PHE A 114 -3.27 -1.87 -3.43
CA PHE A 114 -2.54 -0.98 -4.34
C PHE A 114 -2.93 0.50 -4.19
N VAL A 115 -4.20 0.78 -3.89
CA VAL A 115 -4.63 2.17 -3.64
C VAL A 115 -3.98 2.71 -2.37
N VAL A 116 -3.97 1.95 -1.29
CA VAL A 116 -3.32 2.34 -0.03
C VAL A 116 -1.83 2.58 -0.25
N ALA A 117 -1.15 1.66 -0.95
CA ALA A 117 0.27 1.83 -1.29
C ALA A 117 0.51 3.11 -2.11
N SER A 118 -0.33 3.37 -3.12
CA SER A 118 -0.24 4.59 -3.94
C SER A 118 -0.45 5.86 -3.13
N LEU A 119 -1.43 5.87 -2.21
CA LEU A 119 -1.70 7.01 -1.34
C LEU A 119 -0.51 7.28 -0.39
N VAL A 120 0.04 6.24 0.22
CA VAL A 120 1.22 6.36 1.09
C VAL A 120 2.43 6.86 0.30
N ALA A 121 2.66 6.31 -0.90
CA ALA A 121 3.74 6.75 -1.79
C ALA A 121 3.62 8.24 -2.13
N ALA A 122 2.43 8.69 -2.56
CA ALA A 122 2.17 10.10 -2.87
C ALA A 122 2.42 11.03 -1.68
N LYS A 123 2.03 10.60 -0.47
CA LYS A 123 2.13 11.41 0.74
C LYS A 123 3.57 11.50 1.27
N LEU A 124 4.34 10.44 1.16
CA LEU A 124 5.70 10.34 1.71
C LEU A 124 6.81 10.49 0.66
N GLY A 125 6.46 10.67 -0.62
CA GLY A 125 7.44 10.78 -1.70
C GLY A 125 8.17 9.46 -1.99
N LEU A 126 7.50 8.31 -1.78
CA LEU A 126 8.03 6.98 -2.04
C LEU A 126 7.67 6.51 -3.45
N ALA A 127 8.32 5.45 -3.92
CA ALA A 127 7.87 4.72 -5.09
C ALA A 127 7.07 3.46 -4.69
N VAL A 128 6.05 3.11 -5.48
CA VAL A 128 5.34 1.84 -5.33
C VAL A 128 6.12 0.76 -6.05
N VAL A 129 6.31 -0.39 -5.42
CA VAL A 129 6.83 -1.58 -6.10
C VAL A 129 5.68 -2.30 -6.79
N ASP A 130 5.83 -2.59 -8.08
CA ASP A 130 4.85 -3.37 -8.87
C ASP A 130 4.92 -4.84 -8.52
N ALA A 131 4.55 -5.12 -7.29
CA ALA A 131 4.49 -6.46 -6.72
C ALA A 131 3.62 -6.48 -5.47
N ASP A 132 3.21 -7.67 -5.09
CA ASP A 132 2.60 -7.95 -3.79
C ASP A 132 3.12 -9.27 -3.19
N GLY A 133 2.71 -9.57 -1.98
CA GLY A 133 3.21 -10.71 -1.24
C GLY A 133 2.48 -12.03 -1.51
N ALA A 134 1.45 -12.09 -2.37
CA ALA A 134 0.65 -13.30 -2.50
C ALA A 134 0.07 -13.55 -3.90
N GLY A 135 -0.02 -12.54 -4.77
CA GLY A 135 -0.71 -12.61 -6.06
C GLY A 135 -2.23 -12.80 -5.95
N ARG A 136 -2.76 -12.68 -4.74
CA ARG A 136 -4.17 -12.82 -4.37
C ARG A 136 -4.41 -12.25 -2.98
N ALA A 137 -5.67 -12.15 -2.56
CA ALA A 137 -5.97 -11.89 -1.15
C ALA A 137 -5.71 -13.14 -0.29
N VAL A 138 -5.16 -12.91 0.91
CA VAL A 138 -4.84 -13.95 1.90
C VAL A 138 -5.29 -13.52 3.29
N PRO A 139 -5.77 -14.46 4.15
CA PRO A 139 -6.37 -14.13 5.44
C PRO A 139 -5.34 -13.83 6.54
N SER A 140 -4.06 -14.06 6.32
CA SER A 140 -3.03 -13.86 7.36
C SER A 140 -1.64 -13.63 6.79
N LEU A 141 -0.82 -12.84 7.52
CA LEU A 141 0.54 -12.49 7.12
C LEU A 141 1.47 -13.70 6.89
N PRO A 142 1.40 -14.81 7.66
CA PRO A 142 2.22 -15.98 7.39
C PRO A 142 1.98 -16.66 6.04
N MET A 143 0.87 -16.32 5.36
CA MET A 143 0.58 -16.84 4.01
C MET A 143 1.23 -16.03 2.89
N LEU A 144 1.90 -14.94 3.23
CA LEU A 144 2.66 -14.15 2.26
C LEU A 144 3.95 -14.88 1.85
N THR A 145 4.36 -14.69 0.62
CA THR A 145 5.61 -15.24 0.07
C THR A 145 6.84 -14.78 0.86
N TYR A 146 6.77 -13.61 1.48
CA TYR A 146 7.82 -13.08 2.38
C TYR A 146 8.08 -14.02 3.56
N ALA A 147 7.03 -14.57 4.17
CA ALA A 147 7.17 -15.55 5.26
C ALA A 147 7.86 -16.81 4.78
N ALA A 148 7.54 -17.31 3.59
CA ALA A 148 8.21 -18.46 2.97
C ALA A 148 9.69 -18.17 2.65
N ALA A 149 10.03 -16.90 2.37
CA ALA A 149 11.40 -16.45 2.15
C ALA A 149 12.16 -16.13 3.46
N GLY A 150 11.57 -16.38 4.62
CA GLY A 150 12.19 -16.12 5.93
C GLY A 150 12.20 -14.65 6.34
N VAL A 151 11.45 -13.78 5.67
CA VAL A 151 11.29 -12.38 6.05
C VAL A 151 10.25 -12.30 7.18
N PRO A 152 10.63 -11.85 8.41
CA PRO A 152 9.70 -11.79 9.51
C PRO A 152 8.69 -10.65 9.31
N PRO A 153 7.44 -10.81 9.81
CA PRO A 153 6.43 -9.76 9.74
C PRO A 153 6.67 -8.62 10.75
N THR A 154 7.76 -8.68 11.48
CA THR A 154 8.13 -7.68 12.48
C THR A 154 9.53 -7.09 12.20
N PRO A 155 9.79 -5.82 12.55
CA PRO A 155 8.90 -4.91 13.27
C PRO A 155 7.67 -4.50 12.45
N ALA A 156 6.52 -4.35 13.12
CA ALA A 156 5.29 -3.84 12.54
C ALA A 156 4.85 -2.57 13.29
N PHE A 157 4.25 -1.63 12.57
CA PHE A 157 3.76 -0.36 13.10
C PHE A 157 2.26 -0.27 12.88
N LEU A 158 1.54 0.09 13.92
CA LEU A 158 0.10 0.28 13.89
C LEU A 158 -0.20 1.74 14.19
N ALA A 159 -1.10 2.32 13.42
CA ALA A 159 -1.64 3.65 13.66
C ALA A 159 -3.17 3.55 13.76
N GLY A 160 -3.72 4.22 14.74
CA GLY A 160 -5.15 4.30 15.00
C GLY A 160 -5.47 5.59 15.76
N GLU A 161 -6.74 5.75 16.21
CA GLU A 161 -7.12 6.86 17.10
C GLU A 161 -6.34 6.87 18.37
#